data_898baa9a8dc807be370ddee3fe38b7e1
#
_entry.id   898baa9a8dc807be370ddee3fe38b7e1
#
_cell.length_a   1.000
_cell.length_b   1.000
_cell.length_c   1.000
_cell.angle_alpha   90.00
_cell.angle_beta   90.00
_cell.angle_gamma   90.00
#
_symmetry.space_group_name_H-M   'P 1'
#
loop_
_entity.id
_entity.type
_entity.pdbx_description
1 polymer ?
#
loop_
_entity_poly.entity_id
_entity_poly.type
_entity_poly.pdbx_seq_one_letter_code
_entity_poly.pdbx_strand_id
1 'polypeptide(L)'
;MRARPLTAALSVLVLGLALAGCGGAGSANTIVLYNGQHPQLTDALVQAFTRQTGIHVSIRTGDGIVLADQILQEGSDSPADVYLTENSPELMNLEAHGLLAKLPDTILDQIPAREDSPLGEWVGVALRVSVLAYDPARLSASQLPTSVLQLAEPQWKGKIAIAPTDSDFPPLVGAIIARYGISAGEHWLAGLKQNAQTYQDDEGVVAAVNRGDVAAGIINQYYWYRLRVEVGNGAIHSKLHYFPNHDVGSIENISGAAVLSSSHNRQAAQAFVRFIVSPAGQRILAGSYDFEYPARPGIAPNPALPSLSSIAPATLSVTALGTDQTAARLVEQAGLA
;
A
#
# COMPACT_ATOMS: atom_id res chain seq x y z
N MET A 1 3.34 -13.31 -101.07
CA MET A 1 3.06 -12.26 -100.06
C MET A 1 3.48 -12.83 -98.68
N ARG A 2 4.59 -12.38 -98.20
CA ARG A 2 5.19 -12.91 -96.93
C ARG A 2 4.93 -11.95 -95.77
N ALA A 3 4.24 -12.42 -94.77
CA ALA A 3 4.06 -11.67 -93.52
C ALA A 3 5.26 -11.95 -92.57
N ARG A 4 5.83 -10.90 -92.08
CA ARG A 4 6.85 -10.90 -90.99
C ARG A 4 6.19 -10.84 -89.63
N PRO A 5 6.63 -11.59 -88.62
CA PRO A 5 6.15 -11.37 -87.20
C PRO A 5 6.98 -10.31 -86.53
N LEU A 6 6.29 -9.43 -85.82
CA LEU A 6 6.85 -8.48 -84.86
C LEU A 6 7.13 -9.21 -83.51
N THR A 7 8.39 -9.22 -83.13
CA THR A 7 8.81 -9.61 -81.79
C THR A 7 8.65 -8.41 -80.83
N ALA A 8 7.71 -8.51 -79.89
CA ALA A 8 7.56 -7.55 -78.76
C ALA A 8 8.50 -7.99 -77.66
N ALA A 9 9.48 -7.16 -77.31
CA ALA A 9 10.31 -7.30 -76.14
C ALA A 9 9.59 -6.86 -74.90
N LEU A 10 9.32 -7.74 -73.93
CA LEU A 10 8.71 -7.49 -72.64
C LEU A 10 9.81 -7.12 -71.66
N SER A 11 9.96 -5.83 -71.35
CA SER A 11 10.85 -5.35 -70.28
C SER A 11 10.20 -5.57 -68.94
N VAL A 12 10.69 -6.53 -68.15
CA VAL A 12 10.24 -6.74 -66.75
C VAL A 12 10.94 -5.74 -65.88
N LEU A 13 10.19 -4.73 -65.42
CA LEU A 13 10.61 -3.78 -64.40
C LEU A 13 10.46 -4.43 -63.02
N VAL A 14 11.56 -4.91 -62.42
CA VAL A 14 11.57 -5.41 -61.02
C VAL A 14 11.53 -4.21 -60.10
N LEU A 15 10.31 -3.93 -59.60
CA LEU A 15 10.11 -2.92 -58.53
C LEU A 15 10.53 -3.56 -57.20
N GLY A 16 11.73 -3.25 -56.73
CA GLY A 16 12.19 -3.62 -55.39
C GLY A 16 11.33 -2.91 -54.32
N LEU A 17 10.35 -3.63 -53.73
CA LEU A 17 9.74 -3.19 -52.49
C LEU A 17 10.79 -3.28 -51.37
N ALA A 18 11.36 -2.12 -50.99
CA ALA A 18 12.00 -1.95 -49.70
C ALA A 18 10.90 -2.04 -48.64
N LEU A 19 10.75 -3.22 -48.02
CA LEU A 19 10.05 -3.35 -46.75
C LEU A 19 10.85 -2.55 -45.70
N ALA A 20 10.53 -1.26 -45.55
CA ALA A 20 10.84 -0.54 -44.34
C ALA A 20 10.09 -1.28 -43.24
N GLY A 21 10.77 -2.19 -42.56
CA GLY A 21 10.32 -2.75 -41.30
C GLY A 21 10.12 -1.58 -40.33
N CYS A 22 8.88 -1.17 -40.15
CA CYS A 22 8.49 -0.51 -38.92
C CYS A 22 8.74 -1.53 -37.79
N GLY A 23 9.99 -1.63 -37.39
CA GLY A 23 10.33 -2.14 -36.08
C GLY A 23 9.55 -1.27 -35.13
N GLY A 24 8.49 -1.83 -34.55
CA GLY A 24 7.82 -1.19 -33.43
C GLY A 24 8.90 -0.79 -32.44
N ALA A 25 9.13 0.50 -32.29
CA ALA A 25 9.75 1.03 -31.10
C ALA A 25 8.79 0.65 -29.96
N GLY A 26 8.86 -0.60 -29.53
CA GLY A 26 8.38 -1.02 -28.24
C GLY A 26 9.02 -0.02 -27.28
N SER A 27 8.22 0.62 -26.49
CA SER A 27 8.56 1.72 -25.60
C SER A 27 9.69 1.32 -24.65
N ALA A 28 10.94 1.37 -25.12
CA ALA A 28 12.16 1.10 -24.33
C ALA A 28 12.29 2.05 -23.10
N ASN A 29 11.31 2.88 -22.88
CA ASN A 29 11.29 3.90 -21.83
C ASN A 29 9.95 3.96 -21.07
N THR A 30 9.22 2.85 -20.98
CA THR A 30 7.96 2.77 -20.22
C THR A 30 8.02 1.55 -19.29
N ILE A 31 7.66 1.75 -18.03
CA ILE A 31 7.46 0.68 -17.05
C ILE A 31 5.98 0.57 -16.68
N VAL A 32 5.56 -0.63 -16.27
CA VAL A 32 4.21 -0.91 -15.76
C VAL A 32 4.25 -0.97 -14.25
N LEU A 33 3.47 -0.12 -13.61
CA LEU A 33 3.30 -0.06 -12.16
C LEU A 33 1.95 -0.66 -11.78
N TYR A 34 1.96 -1.72 -10.96
CA TYR A 34 0.79 -2.15 -10.22
C TYR A 34 0.76 -1.38 -8.90
N ASN A 35 -0.25 -0.54 -8.74
CA ASN A 35 -0.35 0.43 -7.67
C ASN A 35 -1.49 0.11 -6.70
N GLY A 36 -1.14 -0.39 -5.52
CA GLY A 36 -2.03 -0.54 -4.36
C GLY A 36 -1.86 0.59 -3.34
N GLN A 37 -1.12 1.66 -3.68
CA GLN A 37 -0.99 2.87 -2.85
C GLN A 37 -1.95 3.96 -3.34
N HIS A 38 -2.18 4.99 -2.53
CA HIS A 38 -3.07 6.10 -2.85
C HIS A 38 -2.76 6.75 -4.20
N PRO A 39 -3.76 6.89 -5.10
CA PRO A 39 -3.54 7.39 -6.45
C PRO A 39 -2.90 8.77 -6.50
N GLN A 40 -3.28 9.69 -5.59
CA GLN A 40 -2.80 11.07 -5.58
C GLN A 40 -1.28 11.14 -5.30
N LEU A 41 -0.79 10.34 -4.35
CA LEU A 41 0.63 10.23 -4.04
C LEU A 41 1.38 9.61 -5.22
N THR A 42 0.86 8.49 -5.74
CA THR A 42 1.47 7.78 -6.85
C THR A 42 1.59 8.66 -8.09
N ASP A 43 0.54 9.40 -8.45
CA ASP A 43 0.53 10.34 -9.57
C ASP A 43 1.60 11.43 -9.39
N ALA A 44 1.73 11.99 -8.18
CA ALA A 44 2.74 13.02 -7.90
C ALA A 44 4.18 12.46 -8.02
N LEU A 45 4.41 11.24 -7.52
CA LEU A 45 5.70 10.55 -7.64
C LEU A 45 6.03 10.24 -9.10
N VAL A 46 5.08 9.68 -9.85
CA VAL A 46 5.24 9.34 -11.27
C VAL A 46 5.50 10.57 -12.11
N GLN A 47 4.76 11.65 -11.92
CA GLN A 47 4.98 12.90 -12.64
C GLN A 47 6.37 13.48 -12.37
N ALA A 48 6.82 13.48 -11.11
CA ALA A 48 8.15 13.98 -10.75
C ALA A 48 9.26 13.09 -11.33
N PHE A 49 9.12 11.77 -11.25
CA PHE A 49 10.05 10.81 -11.82
C PHE A 49 10.16 10.95 -13.34
N THR A 50 9.02 11.01 -14.05
CA THR A 50 9.00 11.17 -15.52
C THR A 50 9.63 12.48 -15.94
N ARG A 51 9.37 13.60 -15.24
CA ARG A 51 10.02 14.88 -15.52
C ARG A 51 11.54 14.82 -15.35
N GLN A 52 12.03 14.07 -14.36
CA GLN A 52 13.46 13.96 -14.05
C GLN A 52 14.20 13.02 -15.01
N THR A 53 13.57 11.93 -15.45
CA THR A 53 14.25 10.83 -16.13
C THR A 53 13.85 10.65 -17.59
N GLY A 54 12.68 11.16 -17.99
CA GLY A 54 12.06 10.86 -19.27
C GLY A 54 11.46 9.45 -19.36
N ILE A 55 11.50 8.65 -18.28
CA ILE A 55 10.88 7.32 -18.24
C ILE A 55 9.39 7.49 -17.94
N HIS A 56 8.56 6.86 -18.78
CA HIS A 56 7.12 6.85 -18.57
C HIS A 56 6.70 5.70 -17.65
N VAL A 57 5.61 5.92 -16.90
CA VAL A 57 5.03 4.89 -16.03
C VAL A 57 3.57 4.70 -16.40
N SER A 58 3.21 3.49 -16.82
CA SER A 58 1.84 3.07 -17.04
C SER A 58 1.30 2.51 -15.72
N ILE A 59 0.29 3.16 -15.15
CA ILE A 59 -0.23 2.80 -13.82
C ILE A 59 -1.47 1.93 -13.98
N ARG A 60 -1.51 0.81 -13.26
CA ARG A 60 -2.70 0.04 -12.98
C ARG A 60 -2.98 0.13 -11.48
N THR A 61 -4.00 0.90 -11.11
CA THR A 61 -4.43 1.05 -9.71
C THR A 61 -5.51 0.03 -9.35
N GLY A 62 -5.42 -0.50 -8.13
CA GLY A 62 -6.37 -1.44 -7.55
C GLY A 62 -6.09 -1.62 -6.06
N ASP A 63 -6.91 -2.41 -5.39
CA ASP A 63 -6.65 -2.87 -4.04
C ASP A 63 -5.34 -3.66 -3.97
N GLY A 64 -4.52 -3.44 -2.93
CA GLY A 64 -3.20 -4.05 -2.80
C GLY A 64 -3.26 -5.57 -2.79
N ILE A 65 -4.15 -6.16 -2.00
CA ILE A 65 -4.32 -7.61 -1.90
C ILE A 65 -4.73 -8.19 -3.26
N VAL A 66 -5.70 -7.56 -3.94
CA VAL A 66 -6.18 -8.00 -5.26
C VAL A 66 -5.06 -7.95 -6.30
N LEU A 67 -4.23 -6.92 -6.29
CA LEU A 67 -3.09 -6.80 -7.20
C LEU A 67 -2.00 -7.82 -6.87
N ALA A 68 -1.72 -8.09 -5.59
CA ALA A 68 -0.79 -9.14 -5.18
C ALA A 68 -1.26 -10.53 -5.63
N ASP A 69 -2.54 -10.86 -5.43
CA ASP A 69 -3.14 -12.11 -5.89
C ASP A 69 -3.08 -12.24 -7.41
N GLN A 70 -3.27 -11.13 -8.13
CA GLN A 70 -3.12 -11.11 -9.57
C GLN A 70 -1.67 -11.41 -9.98
N ILE A 71 -0.67 -10.79 -9.33
CA ILE A 71 0.76 -11.08 -9.59
C ILE A 71 1.07 -12.55 -9.31
N LEU A 72 0.51 -13.13 -8.23
CA LEU A 72 0.64 -14.56 -7.93
C LEU A 72 0.09 -15.45 -9.05
N GLN A 73 -1.07 -15.09 -9.62
CA GLN A 73 -1.68 -15.83 -10.73
C GLN A 73 -0.93 -15.67 -12.05
N GLU A 74 -0.42 -14.47 -12.33
CA GLU A 74 0.36 -14.16 -13.53
C GLU A 74 1.76 -14.82 -13.48
N GLY A 75 2.33 -14.95 -12.29
CA GLY A 75 3.65 -15.58 -12.07
C GLY A 75 4.75 -14.92 -12.90
N SER A 76 5.50 -15.74 -13.67
CA SER A 76 6.57 -15.28 -14.55
C SER A 76 6.08 -14.48 -15.76
N ASP A 77 4.80 -14.52 -16.07
CA ASP A 77 4.19 -13.83 -17.21
C ASP A 77 3.58 -12.48 -16.82
N SER A 78 3.74 -12.06 -15.55
CA SER A 78 3.23 -10.77 -15.10
C SER A 78 3.80 -9.62 -15.92
N PRO A 79 2.94 -8.74 -16.47
CA PRO A 79 3.38 -7.57 -17.22
C PRO A 79 3.88 -6.44 -16.31
N ALA A 80 3.70 -6.56 -14.99
CA ALA A 80 4.13 -5.55 -14.04
C ALA A 80 5.66 -5.52 -13.93
N ASP A 81 6.22 -4.31 -13.94
CA ASP A 81 7.64 -4.08 -13.64
C ASP A 81 7.85 -3.74 -12.16
N VAL A 82 6.90 -2.98 -11.58
CA VAL A 82 6.95 -2.52 -10.19
C VAL A 82 5.61 -2.81 -9.52
N TYR A 83 5.67 -3.25 -8.27
CA TYR A 83 4.54 -3.30 -7.36
C TYR A 83 4.76 -2.32 -6.21
N LEU A 84 3.80 -1.43 -5.97
CA LEU A 84 3.78 -0.45 -4.89
C LEU A 84 2.49 -0.68 -4.09
N THR A 85 2.60 -0.90 -2.79
CA THR A 85 1.45 -1.22 -1.94
C THR A 85 1.53 -0.54 -0.58
N GLU A 86 0.38 -0.45 0.08
CA GLU A 86 0.26 0.14 1.41
C GLU A 86 0.75 -0.81 2.51
N ASN A 87 0.77 -2.13 2.31
CA ASN A 87 1.02 -3.10 3.36
C ASN A 87 2.19 -4.03 3.05
N SER A 88 3.09 -4.24 4.01
CA SER A 88 4.23 -5.14 3.86
C SER A 88 3.87 -6.64 3.76
N PRO A 89 2.77 -7.16 4.35
CA PRO A 89 2.40 -8.57 4.20
C PRO A 89 2.19 -9.03 2.76
N GLU A 90 1.67 -8.18 1.89
CA GLU A 90 1.50 -8.47 0.46
C GLU A 90 2.86 -8.66 -0.23
N LEU A 91 3.83 -7.81 0.11
CA LEU A 91 5.21 -7.92 -0.37
C LEU A 91 5.89 -9.18 0.16
N MET A 92 5.71 -9.49 1.44
CA MET A 92 6.21 -10.72 2.07
C MET A 92 5.63 -11.97 1.39
N ASN A 93 4.37 -11.92 0.99
CA ASN A 93 3.72 -13.03 0.26
C ASN A 93 4.35 -13.23 -1.13
N LEU A 94 4.54 -12.17 -1.91
CA LEU A 94 5.19 -12.24 -3.21
C LEU A 94 6.66 -12.66 -3.11
N GLU A 95 7.39 -12.19 -2.09
CA GLU A 95 8.76 -12.58 -1.78
C GLU A 95 8.86 -14.09 -1.49
N ALA A 96 7.94 -14.63 -0.66
CA ALA A 96 7.89 -16.05 -0.32
C ALA A 96 7.65 -16.94 -1.55
N HIS A 97 7.03 -16.42 -2.60
CA HIS A 97 6.80 -17.11 -3.87
C HIS A 97 7.91 -16.86 -4.93
N GLY A 98 8.96 -16.10 -4.59
CA GLY A 98 10.07 -15.81 -5.50
C GLY A 98 9.71 -14.92 -6.69
N LEU A 99 8.67 -14.10 -6.55
CA LEU A 99 8.17 -13.23 -7.61
C LEU A 99 8.80 -11.83 -7.61
N LEU A 100 9.65 -11.54 -6.63
CA LEU A 100 10.33 -10.27 -6.52
C LEU A 100 11.81 -10.39 -6.92
N ALA A 101 12.38 -9.32 -7.44
CA ALA A 101 13.79 -9.24 -7.81
C ALA A 101 14.59 -8.59 -6.68
N LYS A 102 15.84 -9.04 -6.50
CA LYS A 102 16.79 -8.38 -5.60
C LYS A 102 16.95 -6.91 -5.96
N LEU A 103 16.87 -6.05 -4.94
CA LEU A 103 17.16 -4.64 -5.06
C LEU A 103 18.64 -4.38 -4.76
N PRO A 104 19.28 -3.41 -5.45
CA PRO A 104 20.64 -2.98 -5.13
C PRO A 104 20.72 -2.34 -3.74
N ASP A 105 21.86 -2.51 -3.05
CA ASP A 105 22.14 -1.87 -1.75
C ASP A 105 21.96 -0.35 -1.80
N THR A 106 22.26 0.29 -2.95
CA THR A 106 22.02 1.74 -3.16
C THR A 106 20.56 2.16 -3.06
N ILE A 107 19.63 1.22 -3.04
CA ILE A 107 18.20 1.45 -2.75
C ILE A 107 17.93 1.11 -1.29
N LEU A 108 18.32 -0.10 -0.85
CA LEU A 108 18.06 -0.61 0.49
C LEU A 108 18.69 0.26 1.59
N ASP A 109 19.94 0.69 1.43
CA ASP A 109 20.67 1.54 2.40
C ASP A 109 20.00 2.91 2.67
N GLN A 110 18.96 3.27 1.93
CA GLN A 110 18.24 4.53 2.10
C GLN A 110 17.19 4.47 3.21
N ILE A 111 16.76 3.27 3.58
CA ILE A 111 15.68 3.01 4.53
C ILE A 111 16.24 2.13 5.66
N PRO A 112 15.75 2.25 6.89
CA PRO A 112 16.17 1.36 7.98
C PRO A 112 15.84 -0.11 7.68
N ALA A 113 16.79 -1.01 7.88
CA ALA A 113 16.66 -2.44 7.56
C ALA A 113 15.46 -3.14 8.24
N ARG A 114 14.92 -2.58 9.32
CA ARG A 114 13.70 -3.10 9.97
C ARG A 114 12.42 -2.85 9.16
N GLU A 115 12.49 -1.91 8.20
CA GLU A 115 11.38 -1.47 7.35
C GLU A 115 11.52 -2.02 5.92
N ASP A 116 12.50 -2.91 5.70
CA ASP A 116 12.80 -3.50 4.40
C ASP A 116 12.61 -5.03 4.40
N SER A 117 12.65 -5.59 3.20
CA SER A 117 12.69 -7.03 2.97
C SER A 117 13.85 -7.70 3.69
N PRO A 118 13.60 -8.77 4.46
CA PRO A 118 14.69 -9.60 5.02
C PRO A 118 15.59 -10.22 3.96
N LEU A 119 15.07 -10.42 2.75
CA LEU A 119 15.81 -10.95 1.61
C LEU A 119 16.33 -9.87 0.66
N GLY A 120 16.02 -8.58 0.90
CA GLY A 120 16.41 -7.47 0.05
C GLY A 120 15.69 -7.41 -1.30
N GLU A 121 14.43 -7.81 -1.34
CA GLU A 121 13.61 -7.89 -2.57
C GLU A 121 12.54 -6.80 -2.65
N TRP A 122 12.29 -6.07 -1.58
CA TRP A 122 11.46 -4.88 -1.54
C TRP A 122 12.01 -3.88 -0.51
N VAL A 123 11.57 -2.64 -0.59
CA VAL A 123 12.01 -1.53 0.26
C VAL A 123 10.81 -0.79 0.85
N GLY A 124 10.90 -0.40 2.12
CA GLY A 124 9.89 0.44 2.76
C GLY A 124 9.80 1.83 2.13
N VAL A 125 8.60 2.35 2.04
CA VAL A 125 8.29 3.64 1.39
C VAL A 125 7.70 4.64 2.37
N ALA A 126 6.71 4.20 3.13
CA ALA A 126 5.98 5.03 4.07
C ALA A 126 5.60 4.24 5.33
N LEU A 127 5.34 4.98 6.41
CA LEU A 127 4.87 4.41 7.66
C LEU A 127 3.53 5.04 8.03
N ARG A 128 2.67 4.24 8.61
CA ARG A 128 1.40 4.66 9.17
C ARG A 128 1.12 3.91 10.47
N VAL A 129 0.16 4.39 11.26
CA VAL A 129 -0.12 3.85 12.59
C VAL A 129 -1.60 3.58 12.74
N SER A 130 -1.95 2.35 13.12
CA SER A 130 -3.32 2.03 13.52
C SER A 130 -3.69 2.81 14.79
N VAL A 131 -4.93 3.27 14.86
CA VAL A 131 -5.43 4.11 15.95
C VAL A 131 -6.90 3.86 16.20
N LEU A 132 -7.39 4.35 17.33
CA LEU A 132 -8.82 4.46 17.57
C LEU A 132 -9.28 5.91 17.31
N ALA A 133 -10.07 6.14 16.27
CA ALA A 133 -10.84 7.38 16.18
C ALA A 133 -11.98 7.34 17.18
N TYR A 134 -12.29 8.44 17.86
CA TYR A 134 -13.37 8.49 18.85
C TYR A 134 -14.10 9.82 18.88
N ASP A 135 -15.36 9.79 19.27
CA ASP A 135 -16.18 10.97 19.52
C ASP A 135 -16.07 11.38 21.00
N PRO A 136 -15.43 12.53 21.32
CA PRO A 136 -15.26 12.98 22.70
C PRO A 136 -16.58 13.41 23.39
N ALA A 137 -17.66 13.58 22.64
CA ALA A 137 -18.99 13.80 23.23
C ALA A 137 -19.60 12.50 23.78
N ARG A 138 -19.15 11.33 23.29
CA ARG A 138 -19.65 10.00 23.69
C ARG A 138 -18.68 9.21 24.58
N LEU A 139 -17.38 9.48 24.48
CA LEU A 139 -16.32 8.82 25.25
C LEU A 139 -15.39 9.86 25.87
N SER A 140 -15.35 9.92 27.19
CA SER A 140 -14.34 10.70 27.91
C SER A 140 -12.95 10.05 27.80
N ALA A 141 -11.89 10.81 28.02
CA ALA A 141 -10.52 10.31 27.99
C ALA A 141 -10.27 9.14 28.96
N SER A 142 -10.95 9.10 30.09
CA SER A 142 -10.84 8.02 31.08
C SER A 142 -11.55 6.73 30.69
N GLN A 143 -12.39 6.76 29.67
CA GLN A 143 -13.08 5.59 29.12
C GLN A 143 -12.37 4.98 27.92
N LEU A 144 -11.33 5.65 27.41
CA LEU A 144 -10.55 5.13 26.28
C LEU A 144 -9.75 3.89 26.69
N PRO A 145 -9.66 2.89 25.81
CA PRO A 145 -8.98 1.64 26.13
C PRO A 145 -7.46 1.84 26.15
N THR A 146 -6.77 1.14 27.04
CA THR A 146 -5.31 1.12 27.08
C THR A 146 -4.69 0.01 26.24
N SER A 147 -5.50 -0.94 25.75
CA SER A 147 -5.13 -1.99 24.83
C SER A 147 -6.25 -2.23 23.81
N VAL A 148 -5.87 -2.52 22.58
CA VAL A 148 -6.82 -2.88 21.51
C VAL A 148 -7.63 -4.13 21.86
N LEU A 149 -7.06 -5.05 22.67
CA LEU A 149 -7.74 -6.27 23.10
C LEU A 149 -9.00 -5.96 23.91
N GLN A 150 -9.06 -4.85 24.63
CA GLN A 150 -10.24 -4.44 25.41
C GLN A 150 -11.47 -4.15 24.54
N LEU A 151 -11.29 -3.87 23.25
CA LEU A 151 -12.41 -3.64 22.32
C LEU A 151 -13.27 -4.90 22.09
N ALA A 152 -12.75 -6.09 22.42
CA ALA A 152 -13.50 -7.33 22.44
C ALA A 152 -14.43 -7.49 23.65
N GLU A 153 -14.28 -6.66 24.71
CA GLU A 153 -15.07 -6.76 25.94
C GLU A 153 -16.51 -6.27 25.73
N PRO A 154 -17.49 -6.85 26.46
CA PRO A 154 -18.94 -6.57 26.24
C PRO A 154 -19.33 -5.08 26.41
N GLN A 155 -18.55 -4.29 27.17
CA GLN A 155 -18.80 -2.86 27.37
C GLN A 155 -18.73 -2.04 26.08
N TRP A 156 -18.09 -2.59 25.02
CA TRP A 156 -17.95 -1.95 23.72
C TRP A 156 -19.07 -2.28 22.74
N LYS A 157 -20.03 -3.12 23.15
CA LYS A 157 -21.13 -3.52 22.27
C LYS A 157 -21.91 -2.34 21.72
N GLY A 158 -21.98 -2.23 20.38
CA GLY A 158 -22.66 -1.16 19.67
C GLY A 158 -21.95 0.19 19.70
N LYS A 159 -20.70 0.25 20.20
CA LYS A 159 -19.93 1.48 20.31
C LYS A 159 -18.79 1.59 19.30
N ILE A 160 -18.43 0.51 18.61
CA ILE A 160 -17.24 0.43 17.75
C ILE A 160 -17.66 0.25 16.31
N ALA A 161 -16.89 0.85 15.41
CA ALA A 161 -16.88 0.59 13.97
C ALA A 161 -15.55 -0.03 13.54
N ILE A 162 -15.60 -0.93 12.58
CA ILE A 162 -14.44 -1.57 11.93
C ILE A 162 -14.70 -1.75 10.43
N ALA A 163 -13.64 -1.85 9.65
CA ALA A 163 -13.68 -2.19 8.22
C ALA A 163 -12.89 -3.50 7.97
N PRO A 164 -13.47 -4.67 8.27
CA PRO A 164 -12.73 -5.92 8.29
C PRO A 164 -12.31 -6.42 6.89
N THR A 165 -12.91 -5.89 5.82
CA THR A 165 -12.58 -6.18 4.42
C THR A 165 -11.60 -5.16 3.81
N ASP A 166 -11.27 -4.10 4.54
CA ASP A 166 -10.24 -3.15 4.16
C ASP A 166 -8.84 -3.77 4.34
N SER A 167 -7.92 -3.50 3.41
CA SER A 167 -6.55 -4.03 3.44
C SER A 167 -5.74 -3.61 4.67
N ASP A 168 -6.17 -2.59 5.39
CA ASP A 168 -5.53 -2.10 6.62
C ASP A 168 -5.91 -2.88 7.89
N PHE A 169 -6.98 -3.71 7.84
CA PHE A 169 -7.43 -4.47 9.00
C PHE A 169 -6.62 -5.77 9.27
N PRO A 170 -6.29 -6.61 8.26
CA PRO A 170 -5.51 -7.83 8.46
C PRO A 170 -4.15 -7.61 9.14
N PRO A 171 -3.35 -6.56 8.82
CA PRO A 171 -2.09 -6.29 9.52
C PRO A 171 -2.25 -6.09 11.04
N LEU A 172 -3.33 -5.45 11.50
CA LEU A 172 -3.61 -5.33 12.92
C LEU A 172 -3.92 -6.69 13.57
N VAL A 173 -4.69 -7.55 12.90
CA VAL A 173 -4.94 -8.94 13.34
C VAL A 173 -3.63 -9.72 13.40
N GLY A 174 -2.78 -9.59 12.37
CA GLY A 174 -1.43 -10.17 12.32
C GLY A 174 -0.56 -9.72 13.50
N ALA A 175 -0.60 -8.44 13.85
CA ALA A 175 0.11 -7.89 15.00
C ALA A 175 -0.38 -8.47 16.34
N ILE A 176 -1.69 -8.65 16.50
CA ILE A 176 -2.28 -9.30 17.69
C ILE A 176 -1.80 -10.76 17.78
N ILE A 177 -1.84 -11.49 16.65
CA ILE A 177 -1.36 -12.88 16.59
C ILE A 177 0.12 -12.97 16.93
N ALA A 178 0.95 -12.11 16.34
CA ALA A 178 2.40 -12.09 16.57
C ALA A 178 2.75 -11.80 18.04
N ARG A 179 2.00 -10.93 18.68
CA ARG A 179 2.26 -10.49 20.06
C ARG A 179 1.67 -11.42 21.12
N TYR A 180 0.48 -11.97 20.89
CA TYR A 180 -0.33 -12.64 21.91
C TYR A 180 -0.75 -14.07 21.50
N GLY A 181 -0.45 -14.50 20.27
CA GLY A 181 -0.79 -15.82 19.75
C GLY A 181 -2.14 -15.89 19.05
N ILE A 182 -2.35 -16.96 18.27
CA ILE A 182 -3.53 -17.18 17.44
C ILE A 182 -4.83 -17.09 18.26
N SER A 183 -4.87 -17.77 19.42
CA SER A 183 -6.07 -17.78 20.27
C SER A 183 -6.48 -16.41 20.78
N ALA A 184 -5.54 -15.49 20.95
CA ALA A 184 -5.86 -14.10 21.30
C ALA A 184 -6.51 -13.38 20.11
N GLY A 185 -6.02 -13.59 18.89
CA GLY A 185 -6.64 -13.09 17.66
C GLY A 185 -8.07 -13.61 17.46
N GLU A 186 -8.27 -14.92 17.61
CA GLU A 186 -9.59 -15.55 17.53
C GLU A 186 -10.58 -14.96 18.55
N HIS A 187 -10.14 -14.84 19.81
CA HIS A 187 -10.98 -14.27 20.87
C HIS A 187 -11.33 -12.80 20.59
N TRP A 188 -10.34 -12.01 20.15
CA TRP A 188 -10.54 -10.61 19.83
C TRP A 188 -11.53 -10.42 18.68
N LEU A 189 -11.39 -11.18 17.58
CA LEU A 189 -12.29 -11.14 16.43
C LEU A 189 -13.72 -11.59 16.81
N ALA A 190 -13.85 -12.64 17.64
CA ALA A 190 -15.16 -13.08 18.16
C ALA A 190 -15.85 -12.00 19.00
N GLY A 191 -15.08 -11.25 19.81
CA GLY A 191 -15.59 -10.10 20.57
C GLY A 191 -16.00 -8.95 19.66
N LEU A 192 -15.18 -8.61 18.66
CA LEU A 192 -15.54 -7.58 17.67
C LEU A 192 -16.78 -7.92 16.87
N LYS A 193 -16.98 -9.19 16.50
CA LYS A 193 -18.20 -9.66 15.84
C LYS A 193 -19.46 -9.36 16.65
N GLN A 194 -19.37 -9.39 17.97
CA GLN A 194 -20.49 -9.08 18.87
C GLN A 194 -20.65 -7.57 19.14
N ASN A 195 -19.54 -6.82 19.05
CA ASN A 195 -19.47 -5.46 19.54
C ASN A 195 -19.53 -4.41 18.43
N ALA A 196 -18.98 -4.72 17.23
CA ALA A 196 -18.73 -3.73 16.21
C ALA A 196 -19.82 -3.67 15.14
N GLN A 197 -19.98 -2.49 14.56
CA GLN A 197 -20.64 -2.25 13.29
C GLN A 197 -19.57 -2.34 12.18
N THR A 198 -19.86 -3.02 11.10
CA THR A 198 -18.95 -3.17 9.96
C THR A 198 -19.21 -2.12 8.89
N TYR A 199 -18.15 -1.57 8.34
CA TYR A 199 -18.13 -0.63 7.22
C TYR A 199 -17.29 -1.24 6.09
N GLN A 200 -17.38 -0.68 4.89
CA GLN A 200 -16.66 -1.15 3.73
C GLN A 200 -15.17 -0.81 3.81
N ASP A 201 -14.85 0.39 4.31
CA ASP A 201 -13.53 0.99 4.34
C ASP A 201 -13.34 1.87 5.58
N ASP A 202 -12.11 2.25 5.85
CA ASP A 202 -11.74 3.11 6.98
C ASP A 202 -12.23 4.57 6.80
N GLU A 203 -12.44 5.05 5.56
CA GLU A 203 -13.12 6.32 5.30
C GLU A 203 -14.55 6.31 5.88
N GLY A 204 -15.29 5.24 5.65
CA GLY A 204 -16.63 5.04 6.20
C GLY A 204 -16.62 5.01 7.72
N VAL A 205 -15.65 4.31 8.30
CA VAL A 205 -15.46 4.23 9.77
C VAL A 205 -15.21 5.62 10.38
N VAL A 206 -14.21 6.35 9.89
CA VAL A 206 -13.86 7.66 10.47
C VAL A 206 -14.97 8.69 10.28
N ALA A 207 -15.65 8.63 9.13
CA ALA A 207 -16.81 9.51 8.86
C ALA A 207 -17.98 9.21 9.82
N ALA A 208 -18.27 7.94 10.11
CA ALA A 208 -19.32 7.54 11.05
C ALA A 208 -19.01 8.00 12.50
N VAL A 209 -17.75 7.87 12.93
CA VAL A 209 -17.30 8.37 14.21
C VAL A 209 -17.46 9.90 14.28
N ASN A 210 -17.04 10.60 13.22
CA ASN A 210 -17.11 12.07 13.17
C ASN A 210 -18.55 12.60 13.17
N ARG A 211 -19.51 11.86 12.60
CA ARG A 211 -20.94 12.20 12.67
C ARG A 211 -21.60 11.83 14.00
N GLY A 212 -20.90 11.05 14.86
CA GLY A 212 -21.46 10.53 16.09
C GLY A 212 -22.40 9.33 15.91
N ASP A 213 -22.35 8.63 14.78
CA ASP A 213 -23.14 7.40 14.53
C ASP A 213 -22.65 6.28 15.44
N VAL A 214 -21.34 6.19 15.66
CA VAL A 214 -20.65 5.28 16.59
C VAL A 214 -19.73 6.06 17.52
N ALA A 215 -19.39 5.48 18.67
CA ALA A 215 -18.56 6.18 19.67
C ALA A 215 -17.07 6.14 19.32
N ALA A 216 -16.60 5.08 18.65
CA ALA A 216 -15.21 4.91 18.25
C ALA A 216 -15.10 4.00 17.02
N GLY A 217 -13.94 3.99 16.37
CA GLY A 217 -13.65 3.12 15.25
C GLY A 217 -12.15 2.90 15.09
N ILE A 218 -11.77 1.70 14.67
CA ILE A 218 -10.39 1.34 14.34
C ILE A 218 -10.12 1.79 12.91
N ILE A 219 -9.03 2.54 12.73
CA ILE A 219 -8.57 3.05 11.42
C ILE A 219 -7.04 3.20 11.44
N ASN A 220 -6.44 3.49 10.30
CA ASN A 220 -5.12 4.11 10.26
C ASN A 220 -5.22 5.64 10.43
N GLN A 221 -4.22 6.27 11.06
CA GLN A 221 -4.29 7.68 11.47
C GLN A 221 -4.55 8.64 10.31
N TYR A 222 -4.03 8.35 9.12
CA TYR A 222 -4.09 9.26 7.98
C TYR A 222 -5.52 9.52 7.50
N TYR A 223 -6.45 8.57 7.63
CA TYR A 223 -7.86 8.75 7.29
C TYR A 223 -8.52 9.89 8.07
N TRP A 224 -8.15 10.05 9.35
CA TRP A 224 -8.64 11.16 10.15
C TRP A 224 -8.09 12.51 9.68
N TYR A 225 -6.80 12.58 9.31
CA TYR A 225 -6.20 13.81 8.80
C TYR A 225 -6.80 14.21 7.44
N ARG A 226 -7.05 13.24 6.57
CA ARG A 226 -7.74 13.45 5.29
C ARG A 226 -9.15 13.97 5.53
N LEU A 227 -9.96 13.30 6.34
CA LEU A 227 -11.29 13.76 6.70
C LEU A 227 -11.27 15.19 7.26
N ARG A 228 -10.32 15.52 8.15
CA ARG A 228 -10.19 16.88 8.70
C ARG A 228 -9.95 17.94 7.62
N VAL A 229 -9.20 17.62 6.58
CA VAL A 229 -8.99 18.51 5.43
C VAL A 229 -10.27 18.66 4.63
N GLU A 230 -10.97 17.57 4.39
CA GLU A 230 -12.21 17.52 3.57
C GLU A 230 -13.35 18.31 4.22
N VAL A 231 -13.60 18.06 5.50
CA VAL A 231 -14.73 18.71 6.20
C VAL A 231 -14.36 20.05 6.80
N GLY A 232 -13.08 20.34 6.94
CA GLY A 232 -12.55 21.54 7.61
C GLY A 232 -12.52 21.43 9.13
N ASN A 233 -11.66 22.24 9.75
CA ASN A 233 -11.40 22.19 11.20
C ASN A 233 -12.66 22.45 12.07
N GLY A 234 -13.65 23.19 11.57
CA GLY A 234 -14.88 23.49 12.31
C GLY A 234 -15.88 22.33 12.33
N ALA A 235 -15.73 21.35 11.43
CA ALA A 235 -16.63 20.21 11.31
C ALA A 235 -15.99 18.88 11.72
N ILE A 236 -14.72 18.91 12.14
CA ILE A 236 -14.07 17.72 12.72
C ILE A 236 -14.38 17.65 14.21
N HIS A 237 -15.22 16.70 14.58
CA HIS A 237 -15.66 16.48 15.97
C HIS A 237 -14.92 15.31 16.62
N SER A 238 -14.49 14.34 15.82
CA SER A 238 -13.73 13.20 16.29
C SER A 238 -12.29 13.56 16.66
N LYS A 239 -11.64 12.66 17.41
CA LYS A 239 -10.23 12.74 17.81
C LYS A 239 -9.57 11.39 17.60
N LEU A 240 -8.22 11.39 17.61
CA LEU A 240 -7.44 10.16 17.58
C LEU A 240 -6.98 9.78 19.00
N HIS A 241 -7.03 8.50 19.29
CA HIS A 241 -6.44 7.87 20.45
C HIS A 241 -5.39 6.88 20.00
N TYR A 242 -4.14 7.15 20.32
CA TYR A 242 -3.02 6.22 20.16
C TYR A 242 -2.97 5.36 21.44
N PHE A 243 -2.97 4.04 21.25
CA PHE A 243 -2.89 3.14 22.39
C PHE A 243 -1.53 3.27 23.09
N PRO A 244 -1.49 3.41 24.42
CA PRO A 244 -0.26 3.64 25.16
C PRO A 244 0.58 2.37 25.29
N ASN A 245 1.83 2.50 25.81
CA ASN A 245 2.69 1.41 26.21
C ASN A 245 3.08 0.45 25.07
N HIS A 246 3.23 0.97 23.85
CA HIS A 246 3.52 0.17 22.65
C HIS A 246 2.52 -0.97 22.44
N ASP A 247 1.25 -0.72 22.73
CA ASP A 247 0.17 -1.67 22.44
C ASP A 247 0.01 -1.83 20.93
N VAL A 248 -0.25 -3.05 20.49
CA VAL A 248 -0.40 -3.35 19.05
C VAL A 248 -1.61 -2.65 18.40
N GLY A 249 -2.52 -2.10 19.18
CA GLY A 249 -3.57 -1.21 18.68
C GLY A 249 -3.05 0.07 18.04
N SER A 250 -1.78 0.42 18.30
CA SER A 250 -1.04 1.46 17.58
C SER A 250 0.17 0.86 16.88
N ILE A 251 -0.05 -0.22 16.09
CA ILE A 251 1.00 -0.84 15.29
C ILE A 251 1.47 0.11 14.18
N GLU A 252 2.79 0.17 13.98
CA GLU A 252 3.40 0.81 12.83
C GLU A 252 3.31 -0.12 11.62
N ASN A 253 2.53 0.26 10.61
CA ASN A 253 2.44 -0.44 9.33
C ASN A 253 3.38 0.18 8.31
N ILE A 254 3.87 -0.65 7.37
CA ILE A 254 4.89 -0.26 6.38
C ILE A 254 4.32 -0.47 4.98
N SER A 255 4.28 0.62 4.22
CA SER A 255 4.06 0.60 2.78
C SER A 255 5.39 0.33 2.07
N GLY A 256 5.38 -0.37 0.95
CA GLY A 256 6.62 -0.73 0.29
C GLY A 256 6.53 -0.85 -1.22
N ALA A 257 7.70 -0.89 -1.86
CA ALA A 257 7.86 -1.02 -3.31
C ALA A 257 8.81 -2.15 -3.65
N ALA A 258 8.47 -2.93 -4.69
CA ALA A 258 9.27 -4.02 -5.21
C ALA A 258 9.38 -3.95 -6.73
N VAL A 259 10.44 -4.55 -7.26
CA VAL A 259 10.58 -4.84 -8.70
C VAL A 259 10.24 -6.30 -8.93
N LEU A 260 9.38 -6.59 -9.92
CA LEU A 260 8.99 -7.97 -10.22
C LEU A 260 10.16 -8.75 -10.84
N SER A 261 10.30 -10.04 -10.49
CA SER A 261 11.30 -10.94 -11.08
C SER A 261 11.08 -11.15 -12.59
N SER A 262 9.82 -11.05 -13.06
CA SER A 262 9.40 -11.11 -14.46
C SER A 262 9.76 -9.85 -15.26
N SER A 263 10.10 -8.72 -14.61
CA SER A 263 10.36 -7.46 -15.31
C SER A 263 11.45 -7.54 -16.36
N HIS A 264 11.13 -7.17 -17.58
CA HIS A 264 12.09 -6.98 -18.68
C HIS A 264 12.70 -5.57 -18.69
N ASN A 265 12.12 -4.62 -17.92
CA ASN A 265 12.55 -3.22 -17.80
C ASN A 265 13.27 -2.96 -16.46
N ARG A 266 13.96 -3.97 -15.91
CA ARG A 266 14.49 -4.00 -14.54
C ARG A 266 15.27 -2.74 -14.15
N GLN A 267 16.10 -2.21 -15.04
CA GLN A 267 16.88 -1.01 -14.76
C GLN A 267 16.00 0.23 -14.56
N ALA A 268 14.99 0.41 -15.40
CA ALA A 268 14.04 1.52 -15.30
C ALA A 268 13.12 1.35 -14.07
N ALA A 269 12.69 0.12 -13.78
CA ALA A 269 11.91 -0.21 -12.59
C ALA A 269 12.68 0.10 -11.29
N GLN A 270 13.97 -0.31 -11.20
CA GLN A 270 14.83 0.01 -10.08
C GLN A 270 15.10 1.52 -9.96
N ALA A 271 15.18 2.24 -11.09
CA ALA A 271 15.33 3.70 -11.07
C ALA A 271 14.09 4.36 -10.47
N PHE A 272 12.89 3.85 -10.74
CA PHE A 272 11.64 4.34 -10.15
C PHE A 272 11.58 4.06 -8.64
N VAL A 273 11.85 2.82 -8.21
CA VAL A 273 11.90 2.47 -6.78
C VAL A 273 12.94 3.32 -6.04
N ARG A 274 14.13 3.49 -6.61
CA ARG A 274 15.17 4.39 -6.05
C ARG A 274 14.68 5.83 -5.93
N PHE A 275 13.93 6.32 -6.91
CA PHE A 275 13.35 7.67 -6.86
C PHE A 275 12.36 7.81 -5.71
N ILE A 276 11.45 6.84 -5.53
CA ILE A 276 10.45 6.85 -4.45
C ILE A 276 11.13 7.01 -3.08
N VAL A 277 12.18 6.23 -2.80
CA VAL A 277 12.89 6.27 -1.51
C VAL A 277 13.97 7.37 -1.44
N SER A 278 14.21 8.13 -2.52
CA SER A 278 15.14 9.25 -2.53
C SER A 278 14.64 10.43 -1.68
N PRO A 279 15.50 11.38 -1.30
CA PRO A 279 15.06 12.60 -0.62
C PRO A 279 14.01 13.38 -1.40
N ALA A 280 13.99 13.32 -2.73
CA ALA A 280 12.99 13.99 -3.56
C ALA A 280 11.63 13.29 -3.46
N GLY A 281 11.57 11.98 -3.66
CA GLY A 281 10.35 11.18 -3.55
C GLY A 281 9.75 11.27 -2.14
N GLN A 282 10.59 11.14 -1.11
CA GLN A 282 10.14 11.16 0.27
C GLN A 282 9.65 12.55 0.75
N ARG A 283 10.14 13.64 0.15
CA ARG A 283 9.55 14.99 0.38
C ARG A 283 8.19 15.14 -0.31
N ILE A 284 7.98 14.52 -1.47
CA ILE A 284 6.67 14.48 -2.13
C ILE A 284 5.69 13.77 -1.21
N LEU A 285 6.07 12.59 -0.68
CA LEU A 285 5.27 11.84 0.27
C LEU A 285 4.94 12.68 1.52
N ALA A 286 5.96 13.25 2.16
CA ALA A 286 5.78 14.06 3.36
C ALA A 286 4.86 15.28 3.15
N GLY A 287 4.82 15.82 1.94
CA GLY A 287 3.95 16.95 1.59
C GLY A 287 2.60 16.56 0.99
N SER A 288 2.34 15.26 0.84
CA SER A 288 1.12 14.77 0.20
C SER A 288 -0.11 14.91 1.12
N TYR A 289 -1.27 14.77 0.49
CA TYR A 289 -2.57 14.70 1.17
C TYR A 289 -2.76 13.36 1.93
N ASP A 290 -1.86 12.39 1.72
CA ASP A 290 -2.02 11.06 2.30
C ASP A 290 -1.63 10.99 3.78
N PHE A 291 -0.91 11.99 4.32
CA PHE A 291 -0.56 12.07 5.74
C PHE A 291 0.11 10.82 6.29
N GLU A 292 0.96 10.18 5.47
CA GLU A 292 1.85 9.12 5.90
C GLU A 292 3.20 9.66 6.34
N TYR A 293 3.93 8.89 7.14
CA TYR A 293 5.28 9.26 7.57
C TYR A 293 6.31 8.77 6.53
N PRO A 294 7.28 9.58 6.14
CA PRO A 294 8.39 9.12 5.32
C PRO A 294 9.17 8.01 6.01
N ALA A 295 9.45 6.91 5.30
CA ALA A 295 10.31 5.85 5.83
C ALA A 295 11.79 6.26 5.88
N ARG A 296 12.20 7.21 5.00
CA ARG A 296 13.58 7.66 4.94
C ARG A 296 13.97 8.54 6.13
N PRO A 297 15.05 8.19 6.87
CA PRO A 297 15.58 9.04 7.93
C PRO A 297 15.98 10.44 7.43
N GLY A 298 15.74 11.45 8.27
CA GLY A 298 16.11 12.83 7.98
C GLY A 298 15.13 13.60 7.09
N ILE A 299 14.01 12.98 6.68
CA ILE A 299 12.89 13.68 6.04
C ILE A 299 11.85 13.96 7.10
N ALA A 300 11.54 15.24 7.31
CA ALA A 300 10.49 15.64 8.25
C ALA A 300 9.11 15.21 7.73
N PRO A 301 8.23 14.64 8.57
CA PRO A 301 6.86 14.31 8.17
C PRO A 301 6.03 15.58 7.95
N ASN A 302 4.81 15.40 7.45
CA ASN A 302 3.83 16.47 7.37
C ASN A 302 3.69 17.15 8.75
N PRO A 303 3.77 18.49 8.85
CA PRO A 303 3.73 19.20 10.13
C PRO A 303 2.39 19.07 10.88
N ALA A 304 1.34 18.57 10.23
CA ALA A 304 0.07 18.23 10.88
C ALA A 304 0.14 16.94 11.72
N LEU A 305 1.13 16.06 11.43
CA LEU A 305 1.31 14.81 12.14
C LEU A 305 2.11 15.01 13.44
N PRO A 306 1.77 14.31 14.53
CA PRO A 306 2.67 14.20 15.68
C PRO A 306 3.94 13.42 15.27
N SER A 307 5.04 13.60 15.98
CA SER A 307 6.22 12.76 15.74
C SER A 307 5.97 11.31 16.15
N LEU A 308 6.52 10.34 15.39
CA LEU A 308 6.44 8.92 15.77
C LEU A 308 6.99 8.69 17.18
N SER A 309 8.07 9.41 17.57
CA SER A 309 8.62 9.31 18.93
C SER A 309 7.66 9.80 20.03
N SER A 310 6.74 10.72 19.73
CA SER A 310 5.77 11.21 20.70
C SER A 310 4.56 10.27 20.88
N ILE A 311 4.19 9.52 19.84
CA ILE A 311 3.12 8.52 19.89
C ILE A 311 3.62 7.15 20.32
N ALA A 312 4.92 6.89 20.19
CA ALA A 312 5.59 5.64 20.58
C ALA A 312 4.82 4.39 20.11
N PRO A 313 4.60 4.21 18.79
CA PRO A 313 3.81 3.11 18.28
C PRO A 313 4.45 1.75 18.62
N ALA A 314 3.67 0.68 18.55
CA ALA A 314 4.21 -0.66 18.55
C ALA A 314 4.96 -0.89 17.24
N THR A 315 6.19 -1.39 17.35
CA THR A 315 7.00 -1.77 16.19
C THR A 315 7.19 -3.29 16.21
N LEU A 316 6.75 -3.94 15.14
CA LEU A 316 7.01 -5.34 14.86
C LEU A 316 7.86 -5.43 13.60
N SER A 317 8.75 -6.43 13.53
CA SER A 317 9.44 -6.69 12.29
C SER A 317 8.45 -7.16 11.22
N VAL A 318 8.72 -6.87 9.97
CA VAL A 318 7.92 -7.36 8.83
C VAL A 318 7.82 -8.90 8.84
N THR A 319 8.88 -9.59 9.27
CA THR A 319 8.88 -11.06 9.46
C THR A 319 7.89 -11.52 10.54
N ALA A 320 7.70 -10.72 11.60
CA ALA A 320 6.73 -11.05 12.65
C ALA A 320 5.29 -10.83 12.21
N LEU A 321 5.01 -9.83 11.36
CA LEU A 321 3.71 -9.64 10.75
C LEU A 321 3.39 -10.75 9.74
N GLY A 322 4.39 -11.21 8.99
CA GLY A 322 4.25 -12.30 8.02
C GLY A 322 3.48 -11.89 6.77
N THR A 323 2.70 -12.83 6.21
CA THR A 323 2.00 -12.68 4.93
C THR A 323 0.50 -12.38 5.05
N ASP A 324 0.01 -12.10 6.24
CA ASP A 324 -1.41 -11.89 6.58
C ASP A 324 -2.39 -13.04 6.25
N GLN A 325 -1.95 -14.11 5.60
CA GLN A 325 -2.83 -15.25 5.25
C GLN A 325 -3.54 -15.85 6.46
N THR A 326 -2.85 -15.94 7.61
CA THR A 326 -3.47 -16.43 8.85
C THR A 326 -4.47 -15.42 9.38
N ALA A 327 -4.15 -14.12 9.34
CA ALA A 327 -5.03 -13.05 9.77
C ALA A 327 -6.31 -13.00 8.93
N ALA A 328 -6.19 -12.97 7.60
CA ALA A 328 -7.32 -12.98 6.67
C ALA A 328 -8.24 -14.19 6.89
N ARG A 329 -7.66 -15.40 7.01
CA ARG A 329 -8.45 -16.61 7.31
C ARG A 329 -9.20 -16.51 8.64
N LEU A 330 -8.61 -15.94 9.68
CA LEU A 330 -9.30 -15.77 10.97
C LEU A 330 -10.43 -14.74 10.89
N VAL A 331 -10.26 -13.66 10.12
CA VAL A 331 -11.32 -12.68 9.85
C VAL A 331 -12.51 -13.34 9.16
N GLU A 332 -12.25 -14.16 8.13
CA GLU A 332 -13.29 -14.95 7.43
C GLU A 332 -13.97 -15.95 8.38
N GLN A 333 -13.20 -16.74 9.15
CA GLN A 333 -13.74 -17.71 10.12
C GLN A 333 -14.60 -17.05 11.21
N ALA A 334 -14.26 -15.82 11.60
CA ALA A 334 -15.08 -15.02 12.51
C ALA A 334 -16.39 -14.52 11.85
N GLY A 335 -16.56 -14.67 10.53
CA GLY A 335 -17.68 -14.16 9.75
C GLY A 335 -17.71 -12.62 9.72
N LEU A 336 -16.54 -11.98 9.65
CA LEU A 336 -16.39 -10.55 9.55
C LEU A 336 -16.13 -10.09 8.11
N ALA A 337 -15.61 -10.99 7.25
CA ALA A 337 -15.41 -10.79 5.81
C ALA A 337 -16.49 -11.55 5.02
#